data_6d89f40afd2d12c4f5ebf249978d564b
#
_entry.id   6d89f40afd2d12c4f5ebf249978d564b
#
_cell.length_a   1.000
_cell.length_b   1.000
_cell.length_c   1.000
_cell.angle_alpha   90.00
_cell.angle_beta   90.00
_cell.angle_gamma   90.00
#
_symmetry.space_group_name_H-M   'P 1'
#
loop_
_entity.id
_entity.type
_entity.pdbx_description
1 polymer ?
#
loop_
_entity_poly.entity_id
_entity_poly.type
_entity_poly.pdbx_seq_one_letter_code
_entity_poly.pdbx_strand_id
1 'polypeptide(L)'
;MKKDNRADLEDVIRGFTRALDQRDFSAAFLALWRLLEKLTSTTENDSYKVTIRQTLFLFKERNYHEQILNHLRNYRNRAVHAGEETEEMETLLFQLKFYVEQLLFFHIYNTLGFSSMQETAEFLHIKPDAMVLKKQIKLLEKAVRFHKNPSPDIDRKDSR
;
A
#
# COMPACT_ATOMS: atom_id res chain seq x y z
N MET A 1 -16.36 -2.44 12.02
CA MET A 1 -15.81 -2.64 10.66
C MET A 1 -16.97 -2.64 9.69
N LYS A 2 -16.97 -1.76 8.66
CA LYS A 2 -18.02 -1.77 7.64
C LYS A 2 -18.01 -3.10 6.88
N LYS A 3 -19.18 -3.54 6.38
CA LYS A 3 -19.36 -4.85 5.74
C LYS A 3 -18.41 -5.08 4.56
N ASP A 4 -18.11 -4.04 3.78
CA ASP A 4 -17.24 -4.12 2.61
C ASP A 4 -15.77 -4.39 2.98
N ASN A 5 -15.22 -3.70 4.00
CA ASN A 5 -13.84 -3.89 4.43
C ASN A 5 -13.58 -5.32 4.95
N ARG A 6 -14.59 -5.95 5.56
CA ARG A 6 -14.47 -7.33 6.04
C ARG A 6 -14.38 -8.33 4.90
N ALA A 7 -15.20 -8.19 3.86
CA ALA A 7 -15.19 -9.09 2.71
C ALA A 7 -13.85 -9.01 1.95
N ASP A 8 -13.30 -7.81 1.78
CA ASP A 8 -11.99 -7.60 1.14
C ASP A 8 -10.86 -8.26 1.94
N LEU A 9 -10.88 -8.13 3.28
CA LEU A 9 -9.89 -8.76 4.15
C LEU A 9 -10.01 -10.28 4.14
N GLU A 10 -11.22 -10.84 4.18
CA GLU A 10 -11.44 -12.29 4.09
C GLU A 10 -10.92 -12.85 2.76
N ASP A 11 -11.06 -12.09 1.66
CA ASP A 11 -10.52 -12.47 0.36
C ASP A 11 -8.99 -12.42 0.34
N VAL A 12 -8.38 -11.41 0.95
CA VAL A 12 -6.92 -11.32 1.09
C VAL A 12 -6.38 -12.48 1.94
N ILE A 13 -7.01 -12.80 3.07
CA ILE A 13 -6.61 -13.93 3.93
C ILE A 13 -6.69 -15.25 3.15
N ARG A 14 -7.78 -15.48 2.42
CA ARG A 14 -7.92 -16.67 1.55
C ARG A 14 -6.83 -16.71 0.47
N GLY A 15 -6.55 -15.56 -0.14
CA GLY A 15 -5.47 -15.43 -1.13
C GLY A 15 -4.10 -15.75 -0.54
N PHE A 16 -3.83 -15.27 0.69
CA PHE A 16 -2.59 -15.52 1.41
C PHE A 16 -2.41 -17.02 1.71
N THR A 17 -3.44 -17.68 2.25
CA THR A 17 -3.40 -19.13 2.49
C THR A 17 -3.12 -19.90 1.21
N ARG A 18 -3.85 -19.57 0.11
CA ARG A 18 -3.64 -20.21 -1.20
C ARG A 18 -2.24 -19.98 -1.76
N ALA A 19 -1.66 -18.81 -1.54
CA ALA A 19 -0.30 -18.52 -1.99
C ALA A 19 0.74 -19.40 -1.26
N LEU A 20 0.53 -19.65 0.04
CA LEU A 20 1.41 -20.51 0.83
C LEU A 20 1.24 -22.00 0.54
N ASP A 21 0.09 -22.43 0.04
CA ASP A 21 -0.19 -23.82 -0.35
C ASP A 21 0.34 -24.17 -1.75
N GLN A 22 0.90 -23.20 -2.49
CA GLN A 22 1.50 -23.43 -3.80
C GLN A 22 2.76 -24.30 -3.67
N ARG A 23 2.88 -25.31 -4.53
CA ARG A 23 4.11 -26.13 -4.61
C ARG A 23 5.21 -25.47 -5.41
N ASP A 24 4.83 -24.64 -6.37
CA ASP A 24 5.73 -23.84 -7.20
C ASP A 24 6.04 -22.53 -6.47
N PHE A 25 7.29 -22.34 -6.09
CA PHE A 25 7.74 -21.15 -5.38
C PHE A 25 7.60 -19.87 -6.22
N SER A 26 7.75 -19.93 -7.56
CA SER A 26 7.52 -18.79 -8.45
C SER A 26 6.06 -18.36 -8.42
N ALA A 27 5.14 -19.29 -8.53
CA ALA A 27 3.72 -19.04 -8.46
C ALA A 27 3.32 -18.49 -7.08
N ALA A 28 3.87 -19.06 -5.99
CA ALA A 28 3.67 -18.57 -4.63
C ALA A 28 4.16 -17.12 -4.47
N PHE A 29 5.36 -16.83 -4.97
CA PHE A 29 5.95 -15.49 -4.92
C PHE A 29 5.09 -14.47 -5.67
N LEU A 30 4.69 -14.77 -6.90
CA LEU A 30 3.84 -13.88 -7.69
C LEU A 30 2.46 -13.67 -7.05
N ALA A 31 1.89 -14.71 -6.42
CA ALA A 31 0.65 -14.59 -5.67
C ALA A 31 0.81 -13.69 -4.44
N LEU A 32 1.90 -13.84 -3.66
CA LEU A 32 2.19 -12.95 -2.52
C LEU A 32 2.45 -11.51 -2.97
N TRP A 33 3.14 -11.30 -4.11
CA TRP A 33 3.38 -9.96 -4.64
C TRP A 33 2.06 -9.25 -4.99
N ARG A 34 1.12 -9.94 -5.64
CA ARG A 34 -0.23 -9.41 -5.91
C ARG A 34 -0.99 -9.06 -4.63
N LEU A 35 -0.79 -9.83 -3.56
CA LEU A 35 -1.39 -9.48 -2.25
C LEU A 35 -0.74 -8.24 -1.65
N LEU A 36 0.57 -8.06 -1.79
CA LEU A 36 1.27 -6.84 -1.38
C LEU A 36 0.69 -5.61 -2.11
N GLU A 37 0.51 -5.71 -3.42
CA GLU A 37 -0.13 -4.66 -4.24
C GLU A 37 -1.58 -4.40 -3.78
N LYS A 38 -2.37 -5.45 -3.55
CA LYS A 38 -3.74 -5.33 -3.08
C LYS A 38 -3.84 -4.65 -1.71
N LEU A 39 -2.97 -5.01 -0.75
CA LEU A 39 -2.93 -4.43 0.59
C LEU A 39 -2.47 -2.97 0.59
N THR A 40 -1.74 -2.53 -0.42
CA THR A 40 -1.35 -1.15 -0.64
C THR A 40 -2.29 -0.43 -1.61
N SER A 41 -3.37 -1.09 -2.09
CA SER A 41 -4.30 -0.58 -3.11
C SER A 41 -3.60 0.00 -4.34
N THR A 42 -2.49 -0.62 -4.74
CA THR A 42 -1.79 -0.30 -5.98
C THR A 42 -2.26 -1.21 -7.10
N THR A 43 -2.28 -0.70 -8.32
CA THR A 43 -2.66 -1.44 -9.52
C THR A 43 -1.42 -1.79 -10.35
N GLU A 44 -1.57 -2.66 -11.34
CA GLU A 44 -0.48 -3.00 -12.27
C GLU A 44 0.05 -1.77 -13.04
N ASN A 45 -0.75 -0.72 -13.16
CA ASN A 45 -0.36 0.55 -13.80
C ASN A 45 0.38 1.48 -12.85
N ASP A 46 0.34 1.22 -11.54
CA ASP A 46 1.08 2.02 -10.57
C ASP A 46 2.57 1.65 -10.58
N SER A 47 3.40 2.65 -10.32
CA SER A 47 4.82 2.38 -10.16
C SER A 47 5.05 1.52 -8.90
N TYR A 48 5.83 0.44 -9.02
CA TYR A 48 6.29 -0.37 -7.87
C TYR A 48 6.90 0.47 -6.74
N LYS A 49 7.37 1.68 -7.05
CA LYS A 49 7.85 2.64 -6.06
C LYS A 49 6.74 3.05 -5.08
N VAL A 50 5.48 3.05 -5.52
CA VAL A 50 4.33 3.37 -4.67
C VAL A 50 4.11 2.24 -3.68
N THR A 51 4.01 0.99 -4.17
CA THR A 51 3.86 -0.21 -3.34
C THR A 51 4.96 -0.31 -2.27
N ILE A 52 6.24 -0.16 -2.70
CA ILE A 52 7.39 -0.20 -1.79
C ILE A 52 7.29 0.92 -0.75
N ARG A 53 7.04 2.16 -1.16
CA ARG A 53 6.94 3.31 -0.25
C ARG A 53 5.85 3.14 0.79
N GLN A 54 4.68 2.64 0.40
CA GLN A 54 3.56 2.38 1.32
C GLN A 54 3.89 1.24 2.27
N THR A 55 4.52 0.16 1.80
CA THR A 55 5.00 -0.92 2.66
C THR A 55 6.00 -0.41 3.69
N LEU A 56 6.95 0.42 3.26
CA LEU A 56 7.97 1.04 4.13
C LEU A 56 7.40 1.95 5.22
N PHE A 57 6.14 2.38 5.11
CA PHE A 57 5.50 3.20 6.13
C PHE A 57 5.47 2.51 7.50
N LEU A 58 5.38 1.20 7.53
CA LEU A 58 5.30 0.40 8.76
C LEU A 58 6.66 0.17 9.45
N PHE A 59 7.78 0.54 8.81
CA PHE A 59 9.11 0.19 9.28
C PHE A 59 9.92 1.42 9.69
N LYS A 60 10.67 1.28 10.80
CA LYS A 60 11.58 2.34 11.29
C LYS A 60 12.86 2.42 10.45
N GLU A 61 13.48 1.27 10.15
CA GLU A 61 14.74 1.16 9.39
C GLU A 61 14.48 1.12 7.89
N ARG A 62 13.92 2.21 7.35
CA ARG A 62 13.43 2.28 5.97
C ARG A 62 14.47 1.91 4.94
N ASN A 63 15.70 2.41 5.06
CA ASN A 63 16.75 2.15 4.07
C ASN A 63 17.08 0.66 3.96
N TYR A 64 17.10 -0.05 5.08
CA TYR A 64 17.31 -1.49 5.10
C TYR A 64 16.19 -2.25 4.40
N HIS A 65 14.95 -1.97 4.79
CA HIS A 65 13.77 -2.61 4.18
C HIS A 65 13.58 -2.22 2.71
N GLU A 66 13.96 -1.01 2.31
CA GLU A 66 13.89 -0.56 0.92
C GLU A 66 14.83 -1.37 0.02
N GLN A 67 16.04 -1.68 0.48
CA GLN A 67 16.97 -2.53 -0.28
C GLN A 67 16.38 -3.92 -0.51
N ILE A 68 15.82 -4.54 0.53
CA ILE A 68 15.18 -5.86 0.42
C ILE A 68 13.99 -5.81 -0.55
N LEU A 69 13.08 -4.86 -0.40
CA LEU A 69 11.90 -4.73 -1.26
C LEU A 69 12.28 -4.44 -2.72
N ASN A 70 13.34 -3.67 -2.97
CA ASN A 70 13.86 -3.47 -4.32
C ASN A 70 14.46 -4.76 -4.90
N HIS A 71 15.12 -5.58 -4.09
CA HIS A 71 15.64 -6.89 -4.51
C HIS A 71 14.48 -7.83 -4.88
N LEU A 72 13.45 -7.92 -4.03
CA LEU A 72 12.23 -8.69 -4.28
C LEU A 72 11.51 -8.24 -5.56
N ARG A 73 11.42 -6.92 -5.80
CA ARG A 73 10.87 -6.39 -7.04
C ARG A 73 11.67 -6.82 -8.27
N ASN A 74 12.99 -6.76 -8.19
CA ASN A 74 13.85 -7.17 -9.31
C ASN A 74 13.68 -8.66 -9.61
N TYR A 75 13.50 -9.48 -8.57
CA TYR A 75 13.19 -10.89 -8.73
C TYR A 75 11.80 -11.07 -9.39
N ARG A 76 10.77 -10.38 -8.91
CA ARG A 76 9.42 -10.41 -9.52
C ARG A 76 9.47 -10.17 -11.02
N ASN A 77 10.22 -9.17 -11.44
CA ASN A 77 10.34 -8.84 -12.87
C ASN A 77 11.03 -9.95 -13.68
N ARG A 78 12.00 -10.65 -13.10
CA ARG A 78 12.65 -11.81 -13.74
C ARG A 78 11.74 -13.03 -13.76
N ALA A 79 11.06 -13.35 -12.66
CA ALA A 79 10.16 -14.50 -12.55
C ALA A 79 9.02 -14.47 -13.58
N VAL A 80 8.50 -13.28 -13.92
CA VAL A 80 7.49 -13.10 -14.97
C VAL A 80 8.03 -13.45 -16.36
N HIS A 81 9.34 -13.26 -16.60
CA HIS A 81 9.91 -13.40 -17.94
C HIS A 81 10.66 -14.72 -18.19
N ALA A 82 11.19 -15.36 -17.16
CA ALA A 82 12.11 -16.46 -17.34
C ALA A 82 11.65 -17.82 -16.77
N GLY A 83 10.72 -17.84 -15.82
CA GLY A 83 10.28 -19.10 -15.19
C GLY A 83 11.42 -19.90 -14.49
N GLU A 84 12.56 -19.25 -14.22
CA GLU A 84 13.73 -19.92 -13.65
C GLU A 84 13.60 -20.02 -12.13
N GLU A 85 13.61 -21.23 -11.59
CA GLU A 85 13.81 -21.48 -10.18
C GLU A 85 15.28 -21.25 -9.81
N THR A 86 15.54 -20.37 -8.85
CA THR A 86 16.88 -20.15 -8.30
C THR A 86 16.97 -20.75 -6.90
N GLU A 87 18.17 -21.15 -6.48
CA GLU A 87 18.42 -21.67 -5.12
C GLU A 87 17.99 -20.68 -4.01
N GLU A 88 17.92 -19.38 -4.32
CA GLU A 88 17.52 -18.31 -3.38
C GLU A 88 16.00 -18.14 -3.24
N MET A 89 15.22 -18.88 -4.02
CA MET A 89 13.78 -18.68 -4.19
C MET A 89 13.00 -18.80 -2.89
N GLU A 90 13.30 -19.81 -2.11
CA GLU A 90 12.66 -20.03 -0.81
C GLU A 90 12.93 -18.86 0.14
N THR A 91 14.17 -18.38 0.18
CA THR A 91 14.54 -17.21 1.00
C THR A 91 13.78 -15.95 0.58
N LEU A 92 13.69 -15.69 -0.75
CA LEU A 92 12.97 -14.55 -1.28
C LEU A 92 11.47 -14.64 -0.99
N LEU A 93 10.90 -15.84 -1.08
CA LEU A 93 9.51 -16.10 -0.73
C LEU A 93 9.23 -15.79 0.75
N PHE A 94 10.10 -16.26 1.67
CA PHE A 94 9.97 -15.95 3.10
C PHE A 94 10.11 -14.47 3.39
N GLN A 95 11.01 -13.76 2.73
CA GLN A 95 11.15 -12.32 2.87
C GLN A 95 9.88 -11.59 2.40
N LEU A 96 9.34 -11.96 1.23
CA LEU A 96 8.11 -11.35 0.71
C LEU A 96 6.91 -11.65 1.62
N LYS A 97 6.78 -12.91 2.08
CA LYS A 97 5.78 -13.32 3.04
C LYS A 97 5.77 -12.42 4.27
N PHE A 98 6.94 -12.14 4.84
CA PHE A 98 7.07 -11.24 5.99
C PHE A 98 6.42 -9.87 5.73
N TYR A 99 6.68 -9.22 4.58
CA TYR A 99 6.09 -7.92 4.27
C TYR A 99 4.57 -7.98 4.08
N VAL A 100 4.09 -9.03 3.42
CA VAL A 100 2.64 -9.25 3.26
C VAL A 100 1.97 -9.45 4.62
N GLU A 101 2.57 -10.23 5.53
CA GLU A 101 2.06 -10.43 6.89
C GLU A 101 2.00 -9.13 7.70
N GLN A 102 3.04 -8.29 7.64
CA GLN A 102 3.04 -7.01 8.36
C GLN A 102 1.90 -6.09 7.89
N LEU A 103 1.68 -5.98 6.58
CA LEU A 103 0.56 -5.22 6.04
C LEU A 103 -0.79 -5.85 6.37
N LEU A 104 -0.90 -7.17 6.25
CA LEU A 104 -2.13 -7.89 6.59
C LEU A 104 -2.51 -7.66 8.05
N PHE A 105 -1.57 -7.79 8.98
CA PHE A 105 -1.79 -7.50 10.40
C PHE A 105 -2.18 -6.04 10.63
N PHE A 106 -1.56 -5.09 9.93
CA PHE A 106 -1.94 -3.69 10.03
C PHE A 106 -3.41 -3.46 9.66
N HIS A 107 -3.87 -4.10 8.59
CA HIS A 107 -5.28 -4.04 8.18
C HIS A 107 -6.23 -4.77 9.14
N ILE A 108 -5.83 -5.94 9.67
CA ILE A 108 -6.65 -6.74 10.59
C ILE A 108 -6.84 -6.02 11.92
N TYR A 109 -5.73 -5.57 12.53
CA TYR A 109 -5.80 -4.88 13.82
C TYR A 109 -6.51 -3.54 13.71
N ASN A 110 -6.33 -2.82 12.61
CA ASN A 110 -7.04 -1.57 12.31
C ASN A 110 -7.20 -0.64 13.54
N THR A 111 -6.14 -0.45 14.29
CA THR A 111 -6.14 0.34 15.54
C THR A 111 -6.54 1.80 15.33
N LEU A 112 -6.41 2.31 14.11
CA LEU A 112 -6.78 3.68 13.73
C LEU A 112 -8.22 3.79 13.22
N GLY A 113 -8.95 2.68 13.09
CA GLY A 113 -10.38 2.68 12.77
C GLY A 113 -10.72 3.01 11.31
N PHE A 114 -9.86 2.63 10.35
CA PHE A 114 -10.15 2.82 8.93
C PHE A 114 -11.41 2.08 8.49
N SER A 115 -12.18 2.70 7.63
CA SER A 115 -13.46 2.16 7.13
C SER A 115 -13.32 1.26 5.91
N SER A 116 -12.18 1.35 5.18
CA SER A 116 -11.91 0.56 3.99
C SER A 116 -10.41 0.34 3.79
N MET A 117 -10.05 -0.64 2.95
CA MET A 117 -8.66 -0.83 2.52
C MET A 117 -8.13 0.37 1.73
N GLN A 118 -9.00 1.04 0.98
CA GLN A 118 -8.63 2.25 0.24
C GLN A 118 -8.23 3.39 1.20
N GLU A 119 -8.99 3.63 2.26
CA GLU A 119 -8.65 4.63 3.27
C GLU A 119 -7.33 4.31 3.98
N THR A 120 -7.08 3.03 4.25
CA THR A 120 -5.79 2.57 4.79
C THR A 120 -4.64 2.85 3.82
N ALA A 121 -4.82 2.59 2.52
CA ALA A 121 -3.82 2.86 1.51
C ALA A 121 -3.53 4.37 1.36
N GLU A 122 -4.56 5.20 1.38
CA GLU A 122 -4.41 6.67 1.39
C GLU A 122 -3.61 7.14 2.62
N PHE A 123 -3.86 6.55 3.79
CA PHE A 123 -3.05 6.81 4.98
C PHE A 123 -1.59 6.40 4.80
N LEU A 124 -1.31 5.20 4.27
CA LEU A 124 0.04 4.72 4.00
C LEU A 124 0.77 5.56 2.93
N HIS A 125 0.03 6.31 2.12
CA HIS A 125 0.58 7.23 1.13
C HIS A 125 1.08 8.55 1.73
N ILE A 126 0.65 8.91 2.93
CA ILE A 126 1.01 10.14 3.61
C ILE A 126 2.52 10.11 3.96
N LYS A 127 3.22 11.22 3.72
CA LYS A 127 4.61 11.34 4.18
C LYS A 127 4.63 11.44 5.70
N PRO A 128 5.35 10.56 6.42
CA PRO A 128 5.36 10.55 7.88
C PRO A 128 6.33 11.60 8.45
N ASP A 129 6.10 12.85 8.11
CA ASP A 129 6.82 14.01 8.62
C ASP A 129 5.83 14.90 9.37
N ALA A 130 5.97 14.96 10.70
CA ALA A 130 5.04 15.70 11.55
C ALA A 130 5.00 17.21 11.24
N MET A 131 6.09 17.80 10.77
CA MET A 131 6.11 19.23 10.40
C MET A 131 5.36 19.47 9.10
N VAL A 132 5.57 18.59 8.11
CA VAL A 132 4.85 18.64 6.82
C VAL A 132 3.37 18.42 7.05
N LEU A 133 2.98 17.43 7.85
CA LEU A 133 1.59 17.14 8.18
C LEU A 133 0.90 18.32 8.87
N LYS A 134 1.54 18.94 9.87
CA LYS A 134 0.99 20.14 10.53
C LYS A 134 0.78 21.31 9.56
N LYS A 135 1.70 21.49 8.60
CA LYS A 135 1.55 22.52 7.55
C LYS A 135 0.37 22.21 6.63
N GLN A 136 0.22 20.96 6.21
CA GLN A 136 -0.90 20.51 5.37
C GLN A 136 -2.25 20.68 6.07
N ILE A 137 -2.36 20.29 7.34
CA ILE A 137 -3.58 20.48 8.16
C ILE A 137 -3.99 21.95 8.15
N LYS A 138 -3.07 22.88 8.42
CA LYS A 138 -3.36 24.33 8.42
C LYS A 138 -3.83 24.83 7.04
N LEU A 139 -3.31 24.28 5.95
CA LEU A 139 -3.75 24.66 4.60
C LEU A 139 -5.14 24.11 4.29
N LEU A 140 -5.41 22.85 4.66
CA LEU A 140 -6.72 22.22 4.49
C LEU A 140 -7.80 22.94 5.30
N GLU A 141 -7.52 23.35 6.54
CA GLU A 141 -8.44 24.15 7.36
C GLU A 141 -8.77 25.49 6.69
N LYS A 142 -7.80 26.18 6.06
CA LYS A 142 -8.05 27.40 5.30
C LYS A 142 -8.92 27.14 4.08
N ALA A 143 -8.66 26.06 3.35
CA ALA A 143 -9.47 25.68 2.19
C ALA A 143 -10.93 25.38 2.59
N VAL A 144 -11.13 24.63 3.67
CA VAL A 144 -12.48 24.35 4.21
C VAL A 144 -13.21 25.63 4.59
N ARG A 145 -12.53 26.58 5.26
CA ARG A 145 -13.14 27.89 5.61
C ARG A 145 -13.51 28.70 4.38
N PHE A 146 -12.65 28.72 3.37
CA PHE A 146 -12.90 29.42 2.11
C PHE A 146 -14.14 28.86 1.40
N HIS A 147 -14.28 27.54 1.31
CA HIS A 147 -15.45 26.91 0.66
C HIS A 147 -16.74 27.02 1.47
N LYS A 148 -16.65 27.15 2.81
CA LYS A 148 -17.83 27.36 3.65
C LYS A 148 -18.35 28.82 3.57
N ASN A 149 -17.46 29.78 3.37
CA ASN A 149 -17.76 31.21 3.27
C ASN A 149 -17.04 31.78 2.03
N PRO A 150 -17.51 31.51 0.80
CA PRO A 150 -16.93 32.09 -0.39
C PRO A 150 -17.13 33.62 -0.30
N SER A 151 -16.04 34.39 -0.47
CA SER A 151 -16.12 35.85 -0.55
C SER A 151 -17.05 36.26 -1.70
N PRO A 152 -18.01 37.15 -1.51
CA PRO A 152 -19.01 37.50 -2.53
C PRO A 152 -18.47 38.22 -3.77
N ASP A 153 -17.15 38.47 -3.86
CA ASP A 153 -16.59 39.36 -4.90
C ASP A 153 -15.93 38.64 -6.10
N ILE A 154 -15.92 37.28 -6.15
CA ILE A 154 -15.27 36.58 -7.27
C ILE A 154 -16.19 36.37 -8.47
N ASP A 155 -17.51 36.36 -8.30
CA ASP A 155 -18.50 36.10 -9.37
C ASP A 155 -19.02 37.34 -10.12
N ARG A 156 -18.44 38.53 -9.92
CA ARG A 156 -18.95 39.79 -10.52
C ARG A 156 -18.18 40.33 -11.73
N LYS A 157 -17.27 39.56 -12.34
CA LYS A 157 -16.45 40.07 -13.48
C LYS A 157 -16.75 39.51 -14.87
N ASP A 158 -17.76 38.67 -15.05
CA ASP A 158 -18.11 38.17 -16.40
C ASP A 158 -19.58 38.49 -16.78
N SER A 159 -20.01 39.74 -16.60
CA SER A 159 -21.26 40.26 -17.19
C SER A 159 -21.08 41.71 -17.61
N ARG A 160 -20.29 41.91 -18.69
CA ARG A 160 -20.38 43.07 -19.57
C ARG A 160 -19.80 42.77 -20.94
#